data_136409b46221b0568bf1f1d7b54972ac
#
_entry.id   136409b46221b0568bf1f1d7b54972ac
#
_cell.length_a   1.000
_cell.length_b   1.000
_cell.length_c   1.000
_cell.angle_alpha   90.00
_cell.angle_beta   90.00
_cell.angle_gamma   90.00
#
_symmetry.space_group_name_H-M   'P 1'
#
loop_
_entity.id
_entity.type
_entity.pdbx_description
1 polymer ?
#
loop_
_entity_poly.entity_id
_entity_poly.type
_entity_poly.pdbx_seq_one_letter_code
_entity_poly.pdbx_strand_id
1 'polypeptide(L)'
;MTEGPSPMPLADQPKIRVRGLFKAFGPKQVLDGLDLDVGRGESVVVIGGSGTGKSVLLKCILGILQPDRGSIEIDGQEVTGLSAREREEVMHKFGMLFQGSALFDSLPVWENVAFGLLQVKKLPRPEAKKRAIEVLGRVGLPPTVGDLSPAELSGGMQKRVGLARAIATQPEILFFDEPTTGLDPIMADVINELIAGAVRRLGATALSITHDLASARKIADRIAMLYMGKIIWQGPVAQID
;
A
#
# COMPACT_ATOMS: atom_id res chain seq x y z
N MET A 1 -21.48 11.71 -36.40
CA MET A 1 -21.22 10.86 -35.22
C MET A 1 -19.74 10.58 -35.22
N THR A 2 -18.99 11.30 -34.41
CA THR A 2 -17.55 11.08 -34.23
C THR A 2 -17.41 9.93 -33.25
N GLU A 3 -16.95 8.78 -33.71
CA GLU A 3 -16.52 7.69 -32.83
C GLU A 3 -15.45 8.23 -31.90
N GLY A 4 -15.73 8.15 -30.59
CA GLY A 4 -14.72 8.46 -29.58
C GLY A 4 -13.54 7.50 -29.69
N PRO A 5 -12.35 7.88 -29.19
CA PRO A 5 -11.17 7.01 -29.26
C PRO A 5 -11.49 5.65 -28.64
N SER A 6 -11.15 4.57 -29.34
CA SER A 6 -11.30 3.21 -28.85
C SER A 6 -10.63 3.08 -27.47
N PRO A 7 -11.25 2.38 -26.50
CA PRO A 7 -10.64 2.20 -25.20
C PRO A 7 -9.27 1.53 -25.32
N MET A 8 -8.27 2.09 -24.67
CA MET A 8 -6.91 1.57 -24.64
C MET A 8 -6.91 0.16 -24.05
N PRO A 9 -6.14 -0.80 -24.61
CA PRO A 9 -6.04 -2.14 -24.04
C PRO A 9 -5.69 -2.12 -22.55
N LEU A 10 -6.24 -3.05 -21.75
CA LEU A 10 -5.98 -3.11 -20.28
C LEU A 10 -4.49 -3.21 -19.94
N ALA A 11 -3.69 -3.84 -20.82
CA ALA A 11 -2.24 -3.96 -20.64
C ALA A 11 -1.52 -2.59 -20.66
N ASP A 12 -2.05 -1.63 -21.42
CA ASP A 12 -1.46 -0.29 -21.59
C ASP A 12 -2.04 0.73 -20.60
N GLN A 13 -3.06 0.34 -19.81
CA GLN A 13 -3.65 1.21 -18.80
C GLN A 13 -2.89 1.10 -17.47
N PRO A 14 -2.71 2.22 -16.75
CA PRO A 14 -2.14 2.16 -15.41
C PRO A 14 -3.00 1.30 -14.48
N LYS A 15 -2.36 0.65 -13.51
CA LYS A 15 -3.03 -0.15 -12.48
C LYS A 15 -3.87 0.73 -11.56
N ILE A 16 -3.33 1.92 -11.22
CA ILE A 16 -4.01 2.96 -10.45
C ILE A 16 -3.94 4.25 -11.26
N ARG A 17 -5.07 4.91 -11.48
CA ARG A 17 -5.15 6.24 -12.10
C ARG A 17 -5.90 7.19 -11.19
N VAL A 18 -5.30 8.33 -10.89
CA VAL A 18 -5.91 9.41 -10.10
C VAL A 18 -5.95 10.66 -10.97
N ARG A 19 -7.11 11.31 -11.06
CA ARG A 19 -7.30 12.52 -11.88
C ARG A 19 -8.03 13.60 -11.10
N GLY A 20 -7.42 14.79 -11.11
CA GLY A 20 -8.00 16.00 -10.53
C GLY A 20 -8.49 15.81 -9.11
N LEU A 21 -7.74 15.11 -8.25
CA LEU A 21 -8.20 14.75 -6.91
C LEU A 21 -8.13 15.95 -5.97
N PHE A 22 -9.27 16.30 -5.37
CA PHE A 22 -9.38 17.36 -4.37
C PHE A 22 -9.84 16.78 -3.03
N LYS A 23 -9.26 17.29 -1.95
CA LYS A 23 -9.72 17.02 -0.59
C LYS A 23 -9.42 18.17 0.35
N ALA A 24 -10.44 18.64 1.05
CA ALA A 24 -10.31 19.67 2.08
C ALA A 24 -10.85 19.17 3.43
N PHE A 25 -10.39 19.77 4.50
CA PHE A 25 -10.92 19.62 5.87
C PHE A 25 -11.19 21.00 6.44
N GLY A 26 -12.46 21.39 6.45
CA GLY A 26 -12.86 22.75 6.72
C GLY A 26 -12.21 23.71 5.72
N PRO A 27 -11.56 24.79 6.15
CA PRO A 27 -10.92 25.75 5.24
C PRO A 27 -9.59 25.26 4.65
N LYS A 28 -9.04 24.14 5.15
CA LYS A 28 -7.72 23.65 4.75
C LYS A 28 -7.81 22.74 3.53
N GLN A 29 -7.36 23.20 2.36
CA GLN A 29 -7.14 22.38 1.17
C GLN A 29 -5.92 21.49 1.41
N VAL A 30 -6.07 20.16 1.25
CA VAL A 30 -5.01 19.17 1.48
C VAL A 30 -4.57 18.50 0.18
N LEU A 31 -5.51 18.18 -0.71
CA LEU A 31 -5.23 17.77 -2.09
C LEU A 31 -5.89 18.78 -3.01
N ASP A 32 -5.14 19.26 -4.02
CA ASP A 32 -5.54 20.39 -4.87
C ASP A 32 -5.36 20.07 -6.36
N GLY A 33 -6.26 19.21 -6.89
CA GLY A 33 -6.22 18.81 -8.29
C GLY A 33 -5.06 17.86 -8.61
N LEU A 34 -4.82 16.88 -7.72
CA LEU A 34 -3.71 15.94 -7.85
C LEU A 34 -3.97 14.90 -8.94
N ASP A 35 -2.99 14.70 -9.82
CA ASP A 35 -2.93 13.64 -10.81
C ASP A 35 -1.79 12.68 -10.50
N LEU A 36 -2.04 11.36 -10.60
CA LEU A 36 -1.04 10.32 -10.41
C LEU A 36 -1.43 9.06 -11.18
N ASP A 37 -0.49 8.48 -11.92
CA ASP A 37 -0.61 7.14 -12.48
C ASP A 37 0.38 6.20 -11.80
N VAL A 38 -0.02 4.93 -11.58
CA VAL A 38 0.86 3.85 -11.18
C VAL A 38 0.72 2.73 -12.19
N GLY A 39 1.79 2.40 -12.88
CA GLY A 39 1.83 1.35 -13.90
C GLY A 39 1.62 -0.05 -13.28
N ARG A 40 1.28 -1.03 -14.13
CA ARG A 40 1.18 -2.43 -13.71
C ARG A 40 2.55 -2.97 -13.35
N GLY A 41 2.67 -3.58 -12.17
CA GLY A 41 3.94 -4.10 -11.64
C GLY A 41 4.97 -3.03 -11.27
N GLU A 42 4.60 -1.75 -11.37
CA GLU A 42 5.45 -0.62 -10.99
C GLU A 42 5.39 -0.37 -9.48
N SER A 43 6.53 -0.02 -8.90
CA SER A 43 6.64 0.49 -7.53
C SER A 43 6.82 2.01 -7.55
N VAL A 44 5.77 2.74 -7.20
CA VAL A 44 5.80 4.21 -7.09
C VAL A 44 5.88 4.62 -5.63
N VAL A 45 6.78 5.56 -5.33
CA VAL A 45 6.88 6.16 -4.00
C VAL A 45 6.52 7.63 -4.06
N VAL A 46 5.52 8.03 -3.27
CA VAL A 46 5.16 9.44 -3.08
C VAL A 46 5.92 9.97 -1.89
N ILE A 47 6.84 10.92 -2.15
CA ILE A 47 7.60 11.62 -1.11
C ILE A 47 7.01 13.00 -0.85
N GLY A 48 7.26 13.52 0.34
CA GLY A 48 6.87 14.88 0.73
C GLY A 48 7.00 15.10 2.23
N GLY A 49 7.04 16.33 2.67
CA GLY A 49 7.10 16.68 4.08
C GLY A 49 5.92 16.18 4.90
N SER A 50 5.99 16.30 6.23
CA SER A 50 4.86 16.00 7.09
C SER A 50 3.67 16.92 6.79
N GLY A 51 2.46 16.35 6.76
CA GLY A 51 1.23 17.13 6.53
C GLY A 51 0.98 17.59 5.09
N THR A 52 1.77 17.16 4.10
CA THR A 52 1.58 17.52 2.67
C THR A 52 0.39 16.83 2.00
N GLY A 53 -0.26 15.84 2.64
CA GLY A 53 -1.41 15.14 2.08
C GLY A 53 -1.16 13.70 1.65
N LYS A 54 0.06 13.14 1.82
CA LYS A 54 0.41 11.76 1.43
C LYS A 54 -0.57 10.71 1.96
N SER A 55 -0.81 10.70 3.28
CA SER A 55 -1.75 9.74 3.88
C SER A 55 -3.21 10.02 3.50
N VAL A 56 -3.56 11.26 3.14
CA VAL A 56 -4.89 11.62 2.63
C VAL A 56 -5.08 11.03 1.23
N LEU A 57 -4.08 11.19 0.35
CA LEU A 57 -4.07 10.55 -0.98
C LEU A 57 -4.28 9.04 -0.86
N LEU A 58 -3.46 8.40 -0.01
CA LEU A 58 -3.53 6.95 0.19
C LEU A 58 -4.91 6.50 0.71
N LYS A 59 -5.47 7.23 1.70
CA LYS A 59 -6.82 6.94 2.23
C LYS A 59 -7.93 7.14 1.19
N CYS A 60 -7.78 8.11 0.28
CA CYS A 60 -8.72 8.28 -0.83
C CYS A 60 -8.65 7.10 -1.80
N ILE A 61 -7.45 6.64 -2.19
CA ILE A 61 -7.27 5.48 -3.08
C ILE A 61 -7.83 4.21 -2.44
N LEU A 62 -7.58 4.00 -1.15
CA LEU A 62 -8.13 2.88 -0.38
C LEU A 62 -9.67 2.99 -0.18
N GLY A 63 -10.26 4.15 -0.48
CA GLY A 63 -11.67 4.41 -0.24
C GLY A 63 -12.08 4.52 1.23
N ILE A 64 -11.10 4.68 2.11
CA ILE A 64 -11.32 4.99 3.54
C ILE A 64 -11.83 6.43 3.69
N LEU A 65 -11.40 7.30 2.79
CA LEU A 65 -11.78 8.71 2.75
C LEU A 65 -12.34 9.05 1.38
N GLN A 66 -13.54 9.66 1.35
CA GLN A 66 -14.13 10.13 0.11
C GLN A 66 -13.48 11.45 -0.33
N PRO A 67 -12.95 11.56 -1.57
CA PRO A 67 -12.50 12.82 -2.12
C PRO A 67 -13.69 13.78 -2.34
N ASP A 68 -13.42 15.07 -2.38
CA ASP A 68 -14.46 16.07 -2.63
C ASP A 68 -14.74 16.22 -4.13
N ARG A 69 -13.70 16.02 -4.97
CA ARG A 69 -13.79 16.03 -6.44
C ARG A 69 -12.65 15.19 -7.03
N GLY A 70 -12.79 14.84 -8.29
CA GLY A 70 -11.83 14.03 -9.04
C GLY A 70 -12.25 12.57 -9.13
N SER A 71 -11.43 11.77 -9.78
CA SER A 71 -11.68 10.35 -10.00
C SER A 71 -10.47 9.49 -9.61
N ILE A 72 -10.76 8.27 -9.20
CA ILE A 72 -9.77 7.22 -8.93
C ILE A 72 -10.23 5.97 -9.67
N GLU A 73 -9.37 5.44 -10.52
CA GLU A 73 -9.61 4.18 -11.23
C GLU A 73 -8.61 3.12 -10.77
N ILE A 74 -9.10 1.89 -10.60
CA ILE A 74 -8.30 0.68 -10.39
C ILE A 74 -8.61 -0.30 -11.51
N ASP A 75 -7.60 -0.72 -12.26
CA ASP A 75 -7.79 -1.55 -13.46
C ASP A 75 -8.75 -0.96 -14.51
N GLY A 76 -8.81 0.39 -14.62
CA GLY A 76 -9.72 1.09 -15.51
C GLY A 76 -11.16 1.19 -15.00
N GLN A 77 -11.45 0.68 -13.80
CA GLN A 77 -12.75 0.83 -13.14
C GLN A 77 -12.71 2.03 -12.19
N GLU A 78 -13.65 2.95 -12.35
CA GLU A 78 -13.87 4.06 -11.40
C GLU A 78 -14.27 3.51 -10.03
N VAL A 79 -13.57 3.94 -8.96
CA VAL A 79 -13.79 3.43 -7.60
C VAL A 79 -14.26 4.48 -6.60
N THR A 80 -14.39 5.75 -7.01
CA THR A 80 -14.74 6.86 -6.11
C THR A 80 -16.18 6.82 -5.62
N GLY A 81 -17.10 6.30 -6.39
CA GLY A 81 -18.55 6.29 -6.06
C GLY A 81 -19.13 4.91 -5.74
N LEU A 82 -18.28 3.90 -5.52
CA LEU A 82 -18.72 2.53 -5.32
C LEU A 82 -19.55 2.35 -4.06
N SER A 83 -20.58 1.50 -4.14
CA SER A 83 -21.28 0.96 -2.98
C SER A 83 -20.32 0.17 -2.07
N ALA A 84 -20.72 -0.06 -0.81
CA ALA A 84 -19.91 -0.80 0.15
C ALA A 84 -19.53 -2.20 -0.36
N ARG A 85 -20.45 -2.90 -1.04
CA ARG A 85 -20.23 -4.23 -1.61
C ARG A 85 -19.22 -4.21 -2.76
N GLU A 86 -19.39 -3.30 -3.73
CA GLU A 86 -18.46 -3.17 -4.86
C GLU A 86 -17.06 -2.80 -4.37
N ARG A 87 -16.99 -1.93 -3.37
CA ARG A 87 -15.73 -1.54 -2.73
C ARG A 87 -15.03 -2.71 -2.07
N GLU A 88 -15.76 -3.58 -1.37
CA GLU A 88 -15.20 -4.79 -0.76
C GLU A 88 -14.53 -5.67 -1.81
N GLU A 89 -15.13 -5.85 -2.99
CA GLU A 89 -14.55 -6.63 -4.09
C GLU A 89 -13.22 -6.02 -4.59
N VAL A 90 -13.15 -4.69 -4.70
CA VAL A 90 -11.89 -4.00 -5.06
C VAL A 90 -10.84 -4.15 -3.97
N MET A 91 -11.23 -4.03 -2.70
CA MET A 91 -10.32 -4.14 -1.55
C MET A 91 -9.69 -5.53 -1.42
N HIS A 92 -10.31 -6.58 -1.96
CA HIS A 92 -9.72 -7.93 -2.00
C HIS A 92 -8.43 -8.01 -2.83
N LYS A 93 -8.20 -7.03 -3.72
CA LYS A 93 -6.96 -6.90 -4.51
C LYS A 93 -5.82 -6.25 -3.73
N PHE A 94 -6.09 -5.69 -2.54
CA PHE A 94 -5.16 -4.83 -1.81
C PHE A 94 -4.49 -5.57 -0.65
N GLY A 95 -3.21 -5.27 -0.47
CA GLY A 95 -2.47 -5.52 0.76
C GLY A 95 -1.97 -4.19 1.34
N MET A 96 -2.02 -4.02 2.65
CA MET A 96 -1.66 -2.76 3.29
C MET A 96 -0.75 -2.97 4.50
N LEU A 97 0.38 -2.26 4.52
CA LEU A 97 1.21 -2.06 5.71
C LEU A 97 1.02 -0.63 6.22
N PHE A 98 0.41 -0.50 7.36
CA PHE A 98 0.18 0.78 8.03
C PHE A 98 1.42 1.26 8.80
N GLN A 99 1.54 2.57 9.03
CA GLN A 99 2.64 3.18 9.75
C GLN A 99 2.88 2.53 11.12
N GLY A 100 1.85 2.26 11.91
CA GLY A 100 1.92 1.58 13.21
C GLY A 100 1.77 0.06 13.15
N SER A 101 1.94 -0.57 11.97
CA SER A 101 1.64 -1.99 11.71
C SER A 101 0.16 -2.36 11.90
N ALA A 102 -0.58 -1.67 12.76
CA ALA A 102 -2.00 -1.84 13.05
C ALA A 102 -2.39 -3.32 13.30
N LEU A 103 -1.59 -4.02 14.11
CA LEU A 103 -1.90 -5.39 14.51
C LEU A 103 -3.07 -5.40 15.48
N PHE A 104 -3.88 -6.45 15.43
CA PHE A 104 -4.95 -6.69 16.38
C PHE A 104 -4.35 -7.26 17.67
N ASP A 105 -4.36 -6.49 18.75
CA ASP A 105 -3.76 -6.87 20.03
C ASP A 105 -4.43 -8.11 20.64
N SER A 106 -5.71 -8.34 20.36
CA SER A 106 -6.49 -9.48 20.84
C SER A 106 -6.22 -10.79 20.09
N LEU A 107 -5.44 -10.75 18.99
CA LEU A 107 -5.16 -11.91 18.16
C LEU A 107 -3.67 -12.28 18.23
N PRO A 108 -3.32 -13.58 18.25
CA PRO A 108 -1.95 -14.01 18.11
C PRO A 108 -1.38 -13.61 16.74
N VAL A 109 -0.06 -13.60 16.63
CA VAL A 109 0.65 -13.19 15.41
C VAL A 109 0.19 -13.96 14.18
N TRP A 110 0.08 -15.31 14.26
CA TRP A 110 -0.35 -16.08 13.11
C TRP A 110 -1.75 -15.69 12.62
N GLU A 111 -2.67 -15.35 13.55
CA GLU A 111 -4.04 -14.98 13.21
C GLU A 111 -4.11 -13.55 12.63
N ASN A 112 -3.24 -12.65 13.11
CA ASN A 112 -3.01 -11.36 12.46
C ASN A 112 -2.59 -11.53 11.01
N VAL A 113 -1.59 -12.38 10.72
CA VAL A 113 -1.13 -12.67 9.35
C VAL A 113 -2.21 -13.34 8.53
N ALA A 114 -2.92 -14.31 9.11
CA ALA A 114 -3.97 -15.07 8.45
C ALA A 114 -5.30 -14.30 8.31
N PHE A 115 -5.43 -13.08 8.83
CA PHE A 115 -6.71 -12.38 8.89
C PHE A 115 -7.43 -12.33 7.54
N GLY A 116 -6.74 -11.90 6.48
CA GLY A 116 -7.29 -11.89 5.13
C GLY A 116 -7.57 -13.30 4.57
N LEU A 117 -6.76 -14.29 4.93
CA LEU A 117 -6.98 -15.68 4.53
C LEU A 117 -8.26 -16.25 5.15
N LEU A 118 -8.53 -15.90 6.42
CA LEU A 118 -9.73 -16.33 7.15
C LEU A 118 -10.98 -15.56 6.71
N GLN A 119 -10.89 -14.22 6.62
CA GLN A 119 -12.06 -13.37 6.40
C GLN A 119 -12.43 -13.25 4.92
N VAL A 120 -11.44 -13.15 4.04
CA VAL A 120 -11.65 -12.95 2.60
C VAL A 120 -11.62 -14.27 1.83
N LYS A 121 -10.54 -15.05 1.99
CA LYS A 121 -10.37 -16.32 1.27
C LYS A 121 -11.14 -17.48 1.91
N LYS A 122 -11.71 -17.29 3.11
CA LYS A 122 -12.50 -18.28 3.87
C LYS A 122 -11.78 -19.62 4.09
N LEU A 123 -10.44 -19.60 4.22
CA LEU A 123 -9.66 -20.81 4.46
C LEU A 123 -9.99 -21.41 5.84
N PRO A 124 -9.97 -22.75 5.97
CA PRO A 124 -10.02 -23.39 7.28
C PRO A 124 -8.87 -22.94 8.19
N ARG A 125 -9.15 -22.76 9.50
CA ARG A 125 -8.15 -22.27 10.47
C ARG A 125 -6.81 -23.03 10.44
N PRO A 126 -6.76 -24.37 10.37
CA PRO A 126 -5.46 -25.08 10.32
C PRO A 126 -4.65 -24.76 9.08
N GLU A 127 -5.30 -24.65 7.91
CA GLU A 127 -4.64 -24.25 6.66
C GLU A 127 -4.19 -22.80 6.69
N ALA A 128 -5.02 -21.89 7.18
CA ALA A 128 -4.70 -20.48 7.34
C ALA A 128 -3.50 -20.29 8.28
N LYS A 129 -3.43 -21.02 9.42
CA LYS A 129 -2.27 -21.00 10.33
C LYS A 129 -1.01 -21.50 9.63
N LYS A 130 -1.08 -22.61 8.90
CA LYS A 130 0.07 -23.13 8.14
C LYS A 130 0.61 -22.09 7.17
N ARG A 131 -0.26 -21.47 6.35
CA ARG A 131 0.13 -20.41 5.41
C ARG A 131 0.69 -19.19 6.10
N ALA A 132 0.10 -18.77 7.23
CA ALA A 132 0.61 -17.64 8.00
C ALA A 132 2.05 -17.89 8.48
N ILE A 133 2.35 -19.08 8.99
CA ILE A 133 3.70 -19.47 9.42
C ILE A 133 4.69 -19.47 8.22
N GLU A 134 4.27 -19.97 7.06
CA GLU A 134 5.09 -19.90 5.84
C GLU A 134 5.41 -18.45 5.44
N VAL A 135 4.41 -17.55 5.55
CA VAL A 135 4.58 -16.13 5.21
C VAL A 135 5.45 -15.41 6.24
N LEU A 136 5.36 -15.75 7.54
CA LEU A 136 6.27 -15.26 8.58
C LEU A 136 7.72 -15.60 8.24
N GLY A 137 8.00 -16.81 7.77
CA GLY A 137 9.32 -17.21 7.30
C GLY A 137 9.84 -16.32 6.15
N ARG A 138 8.96 -15.90 5.22
CA ARG A 138 9.33 -15.00 4.09
C ARG A 138 9.77 -13.62 4.53
N VAL A 139 9.34 -13.17 5.71
CA VAL A 139 9.75 -11.89 6.31
C VAL A 139 10.84 -12.07 7.39
N GLY A 140 11.46 -13.25 7.43
CA GLY A 140 12.58 -13.55 8.34
C GLY A 140 12.18 -13.72 9.80
N LEU A 141 10.96 -14.17 10.07
CA LEU A 141 10.49 -14.51 11.42
C LEU A 141 10.36 -16.02 11.58
N PRO A 142 10.89 -16.62 12.69
CA PRO A 142 10.78 -18.04 12.93
C PRO A 142 9.35 -18.46 13.25
N PRO A 143 8.97 -19.74 13.03
CA PRO A 143 7.61 -20.25 13.31
C PRO A 143 7.13 -20.01 14.74
N THR A 144 8.05 -20.00 15.70
CA THR A 144 7.75 -19.80 17.14
C THR A 144 7.12 -18.44 17.44
N VAL A 145 7.34 -17.43 16.57
CA VAL A 145 6.72 -16.11 16.70
C VAL A 145 5.21 -16.17 16.44
N GLY A 146 4.74 -17.18 15.73
CA GLY A 146 3.34 -17.27 15.34
C GLY A 146 2.35 -17.27 16.51
N ASP A 147 2.70 -17.89 17.62
CA ASP A 147 1.81 -18.02 18.78
C ASP A 147 1.98 -16.88 19.81
N LEU A 148 2.91 -15.94 19.60
CA LEU A 148 3.07 -14.75 20.45
C LEU A 148 1.93 -13.74 20.22
N SER A 149 1.72 -12.87 21.19
CA SER A 149 0.90 -11.67 21.08
C SER A 149 1.69 -10.50 20.45
N PRO A 150 1.04 -9.52 19.82
CA PRO A 150 1.73 -8.32 19.33
C PRO A 150 2.54 -7.56 20.37
N ALA A 151 2.11 -7.56 21.63
CA ALA A 151 2.79 -6.89 22.74
C ALA A 151 4.16 -7.51 23.09
N GLU A 152 4.38 -8.77 22.73
CA GLU A 152 5.66 -9.48 22.96
C GLU A 152 6.69 -9.22 21.86
N LEU A 153 6.32 -8.47 20.81
CA LEU A 153 7.17 -8.23 19.65
C LEU A 153 7.91 -6.89 19.77
N SER A 154 9.17 -6.88 19.30
CA SER A 154 9.86 -5.61 19.06
C SER A 154 9.20 -4.83 17.91
N GLY A 155 9.42 -3.50 17.81
CA GLY A 155 8.88 -2.68 16.74
C GLY A 155 9.22 -3.18 15.33
N GLY A 156 10.45 -3.63 15.12
CA GLY A 156 10.88 -4.25 13.86
C GLY A 156 10.16 -5.58 13.56
N MET A 157 9.90 -6.40 14.58
CA MET A 157 9.10 -7.61 14.42
C MET A 157 7.64 -7.29 14.09
N GLN A 158 7.04 -6.29 14.75
CA GLN A 158 5.67 -5.85 14.45
C GLN A 158 5.53 -5.38 12.99
N LYS A 159 6.53 -4.63 12.46
CA LYS A 159 6.57 -4.24 11.05
C LYS A 159 6.63 -5.43 10.11
N ARG A 160 7.48 -6.43 10.42
CA ARG A 160 7.57 -7.67 9.63
C ARG A 160 6.26 -8.47 9.66
N VAL A 161 5.60 -8.55 10.82
CA VAL A 161 4.27 -9.19 10.93
C VAL A 161 3.22 -8.41 10.12
N GLY A 162 3.23 -7.08 10.17
CA GLY A 162 2.36 -6.23 9.36
C GLY A 162 2.60 -6.44 7.86
N LEU A 163 3.85 -6.56 7.43
CA LEU A 163 4.21 -6.90 6.04
C LEU A 163 3.74 -8.31 5.68
N ALA A 164 3.96 -9.29 6.56
CA ALA A 164 3.46 -10.65 6.36
C ALA A 164 1.94 -10.68 6.15
N ARG A 165 1.18 -9.94 6.98
CA ARG A 165 -0.28 -9.79 6.83
C ARG A 165 -0.64 -9.17 5.48
N ALA A 166 0.07 -8.13 5.06
CA ALA A 166 -0.18 -7.44 3.80
C ALA A 166 -0.01 -8.36 2.57
N ILE A 167 0.96 -9.28 2.61
CA ILE A 167 1.27 -10.16 1.47
C ILE A 167 0.61 -11.56 1.54
N ALA A 168 -0.02 -11.92 2.66
CA ALA A 168 -0.54 -13.28 2.90
C ALA A 168 -1.60 -13.70 1.89
N THR A 169 -2.45 -12.79 1.44
CA THR A 169 -3.52 -13.03 0.46
C THR A 169 -3.03 -13.02 -0.99
N GLN A 170 -1.74 -12.75 -1.22
CA GLN A 170 -1.13 -12.55 -2.54
C GLN A 170 -1.86 -11.45 -3.34
N PRO A 171 -1.88 -10.21 -2.82
CA PRO A 171 -2.61 -9.11 -3.44
C PRO A 171 -1.97 -8.67 -4.77
N GLU A 172 -2.79 -8.05 -5.62
CA GLU A 172 -2.33 -7.43 -6.87
C GLU A 172 -1.70 -6.05 -6.66
N ILE A 173 -2.12 -5.36 -5.59
CA ILE A 173 -1.66 -4.01 -5.24
C ILE A 173 -1.23 -3.99 -3.77
N LEU A 174 -0.04 -3.47 -3.53
CA LEU A 174 0.51 -3.28 -2.18
C LEU A 174 0.62 -1.79 -1.86
N PHE A 175 0.08 -1.43 -0.70
CA PHE A 175 0.19 -0.08 -0.17
C PHE A 175 1.08 -0.07 1.08
N PHE A 176 1.97 0.94 1.18
CA PHE A 176 2.87 1.11 2.30
C PHE A 176 2.79 2.55 2.83
N ASP A 177 2.32 2.69 4.07
CA ASP A 177 2.22 3.99 4.75
C ASP A 177 3.38 4.12 5.74
N GLU A 178 4.39 4.93 5.39
CA GLU A 178 5.55 5.21 6.22
C GLU A 178 6.18 3.92 6.83
N PRO A 179 6.58 2.93 6.01
CA PRO A 179 6.88 1.58 6.48
C PRO A 179 8.09 1.50 7.42
N THR A 180 9.03 2.43 7.32
CA THR A 180 10.28 2.45 8.11
C THR A 180 10.28 3.47 9.25
N THR A 181 9.22 4.27 9.39
CA THR A 181 9.12 5.27 10.46
C THR A 181 9.21 4.63 11.83
N GLY A 182 10.07 5.20 12.70
CA GLY A 182 10.29 4.74 14.06
C GLY A 182 11.28 3.58 14.20
N LEU A 183 11.95 3.18 13.11
CA LEU A 183 13.01 2.17 13.14
C LEU A 183 14.39 2.84 13.07
N ASP A 184 15.39 2.16 13.63
CA ASP A 184 16.78 2.51 13.40
C ASP A 184 17.19 2.25 11.92
N PRO A 185 18.28 2.85 11.43
CA PRO A 185 18.66 2.74 10.02
C PRO A 185 18.90 1.30 9.54
N ILE A 186 19.43 0.42 10.39
CA ILE A 186 19.70 -0.98 10.03
C ILE A 186 18.38 -1.73 9.82
N MET A 187 17.46 -1.57 10.77
CA MET A 187 16.14 -2.19 10.66
C MET A 187 15.30 -1.60 9.54
N ALA A 188 15.38 -0.29 9.30
CA ALA A 188 14.75 0.36 8.15
C ALA A 188 15.21 -0.27 6.83
N ASP A 189 16.50 -0.52 6.71
CA ASP A 189 17.11 -1.17 5.55
C ASP A 189 16.56 -2.58 5.31
N VAL A 190 16.50 -3.38 6.36
CA VAL A 190 15.92 -4.74 6.31
C VAL A 190 14.44 -4.70 5.86
N ILE A 191 13.65 -3.75 6.38
CA ILE A 191 12.24 -3.62 5.95
C ILE A 191 12.14 -3.22 4.48
N ASN A 192 12.98 -2.29 4.00
CA ASN A 192 13.01 -1.90 2.61
C ASN A 192 13.36 -3.08 1.68
N GLU A 193 14.35 -3.90 2.03
CA GLU A 193 14.68 -5.11 1.28
C GLU A 193 13.53 -6.12 1.25
N LEU A 194 12.85 -6.32 2.37
CA LEU A 194 11.69 -7.21 2.46
C LEU A 194 10.54 -6.70 1.59
N ILE A 195 10.26 -5.40 1.59
CA ILE A 195 9.24 -4.77 0.73
C ILE A 195 9.59 -4.97 -0.74
N ALA A 196 10.80 -4.56 -1.17
CA ALA A 196 11.23 -4.70 -2.56
C ALA A 196 11.22 -6.17 -3.02
N GLY A 197 11.66 -7.08 -2.15
CA GLY A 197 11.62 -8.52 -2.40
C GLY A 197 10.19 -9.07 -2.50
N ALA A 198 9.26 -8.59 -1.68
CA ALA A 198 7.86 -9.01 -1.71
C ALA A 198 7.15 -8.53 -2.98
N VAL A 199 7.31 -7.25 -3.35
CA VAL A 199 6.75 -6.65 -4.57
C VAL A 199 7.22 -7.43 -5.80
N ARG A 200 8.53 -7.66 -5.94
CA ARG A 200 9.09 -8.42 -7.08
C ARG A 200 8.59 -9.87 -7.14
N ARG A 201 8.54 -10.58 -5.99
CA ARG A 201 8.09 -11.98 -5.97
C ARG A 201 6.62 -12.15 -6.33
N LEU A 202 5.79 -11.17 -5.96
CA LEU A 202 4.36 -11.19 -6.27
C LEU A 202 4.05 -10.65 -7.68
N GLY A 203 4.98 -9.93 -8.31
CA GLY A 203 4.70 -9.13 -9.50
C GLY A 203 3.62 -8.06 -9.23
N ALA A 204 3.50 -7.64 -7.98
CA ALA A 204 2.46 -6.71 -7.57
C ALA A 204 2.81 -5.27 -7.95
N THR A 205 1.79 -4.46 -8.18
CA THR A 205 1.93 -3.00 -8.22
C THR A 205 2.05 -2.46 -6.81
N ALA A 206 2.93 -1.49 -6.57
CA ALA A 206 3.11 -0.92 -5.24
C ALA A 206 2.99 0.61 -5.24
N LEU A 207 2.30 1.13 -4.23
CA LEU A 207 2.27 2.55 -3.92
C LEU A 207 2.69 2.77 -2.47
N SER A 208 3.83 3.41 -2.29
CA SER A 208 4.37 3.74 -0.96
C SER A 208 4.29 5.24 -0.72
N ILE A 209 4.08 5.64 0.51
CA ILE A 209 4.26 7.03 0.94
C ILE A 209 5.32 7.08 2.03
N THR A 210 6.26 8.01 1.93
CA THR A 210 7.30 8.23 2.94
C THR A 210 7.84 9.66 2.88
N HIS A 211 8.51 10.08 3.94
CA HIS A 211 9.33 11.30 3.95
C HIS A 211 10.83 10.96 3.91
N ASP A 212 11.19 9.68 3.95
CA ASP A 212 12.57 9.20 3.91
C ASP A 212 13.01 8.88 2.47
N LEU A 213 13.92 9.71 1.95
CA LEU A 213 14.44 9.57 0.59
C LEU A 213 15.32 8.32 0.43
N ALA A 214 16.03 7.89 1.48
CA ALA A 214 16.86 6.69 1.44
C ALA A 214 15.99 5.45 1.25
N SER A 215 14.90 5.33 1.98
CA SER A 215 13.90 4.27 1.78
C SER A 215 13.26 4.35 0.39
N ALA A 216 12.87 5.56 -0.05
CA ALA A 216 12.28 5.75 -1.37
C ALA A 216 13.19 5.22 -2.49
N ARG A 217 14.49 5.53 -2.46
CA ARG A 217 15.48 5.06 -3.45
C ARG A 217 15.62 3.54 -3.51
N LYS A 218 15.34 2.83 -2.41
CA LYS A 218 15.47 1.36 -2.35
C LYS A 218 14.26 0.60 -2.87
N ILE A 219 13.07 1.18 -2.70
CA ILE A 219 11.82 0.47 -2.99
C ILE A 219 11.11 0.97 -4.24
N ALA A 220 11.51 2.13 -4.80
CA ALA A 220 10.84 2.74 -5.96
C ALA A 220 11.48 2.35 -7.29
N ASP A 221 10.63 2.19 -8.30
CA ASP A 221 11.01 2.33 -9.72
C ASP A 221 10.89 3.80 -10.12
N ARG A 222 9.85 4.49 -9.63
CA ARG A 222 9.56 5.90 -9.88
C ARG A 222 9.16 6.61 -8.57
N ILE A 223 9.59 7.86 -8.45
CA ILE A 223 9.26 8.72 -7.32
C ILE A 223 8.37 9.87 -7.80
N ALA A 224 7.36 10.22 -7.01
CA ALA A 224 6.52 11.39 -7.19
C ALA A 224 6.64 12.30 -5.96
N MET A 225 6.88 13.59 -6.17
CA MET A 225 7.03 14.57 -5.10
C MET A 225 5.72 15.32 -4.87
N LEU A 226 5.14 15.14 -3.69
CA LEU A 226 3.92 15.82 -3.26
C LEU A 226 4.24 17.07 -2.44
N TYR A 227 3.80 18.22 -2.94
CA TYR A 227 3.94 19.50 -2.26
C TYR A 227 2.66 20.33 -2.41
N MET A 228 2.18 20.93 -1.33
CA MET A 228 0.95 21.75 -1.29
C MET A 228 -0.25 21.10 -2.04
N GLY A 229 -0.45 19.80 -1.82
CA GLY A 229 -1.59 19.06 -2.39
C GLY A 229 -1.46 18.69 -3.86
N LYS A 230 -0.30 18.93 -4.50
CA LYS A 230 -0.02 18.64 -5.93
C LYS A 230 1.21 17.78 -6.09
N ILE A 231 1.23 16.94 -7.12
CA ILE A 231 2.47 16.33 -7.60
C ILE A 231 3.23 17.38 -8.41
N ILE A 232 4.34 17.87 -7.86
CA ILE A 232 5.16 18.92 -8.50
C ILE A 232 6.29 18.37 -9.36
N TRP A 233 6.64 17.11 -9.16
CA TRP A 233 7.64 16.38 -9.93
C TRP A 233 7.38 14.88 -9.85
N GLN A 234 7.68 14.14 -10.92
CA GLN A 234 7.74 12.70 -10.94
C GLN A 234 8.74 12.22 -11.99
N GLY A 235 9.48 11.16 -11.66
CA GLY A 235 10.47 10.60 -12.55
C GLY A 235 11.08 9.30 -12.03
N PRO A 236 11.85 8.56 -12.85
CA PRO A 236 12.58 7.39 -12.43
C PRO A 236 13.47 7.69 -11.22
N VAL A 237 13.65 6.71 -10.34
CA VAL A 237 14.49 6.86 -9.12
C VAL A 237 15.91 7.34 -9.44
N ALA A 238 16.45 7.00 -10.61
CA ALA A 238 17.78 7.40 -11.06
C ALA A 238 17.92 8.90 -11.37
N GLN A 239 16.83 9.66 -11.43
CA GLN A 239 16.82 11.09 -11.70
C GLN A 239 16.69 11.95 -10.44
N ILE A 240 16.63 11.34 -9.27
CA ILE A 240 16.53 12.03 -8.01
C ILE A 240 17.91 12.13 -7.35
N ASP A 241 18.67 13.17 -7.67
CA ASP A 241 19.97 13.51 -7.07
C ASP A 241 19.88 14.79 -6.24
#